data_8a051e8728cf7c75674d1951629aa543
#
_entry.id   8a051e8728cf7c75674d1951629aa543
#
_cell.length_a   1.000
_cell.length_b   1.000
_cell.length_c   1.000
_cell.angle_alpha   90.00
_cell.angle_beta   90.00
_cell.angle_gamma   90.00
#
_symmetry.space_group_name_H-M   'P 1'
#
loop_
_entity.id
_entity.type
_entity.pdbx_description
1 polymer ?
#
loop_
_entity_poly.entity_id
_entity_poly.type
_entity_poly.pdbx_seq_one_letter_code
_entity_poly.pdbx_strand_id
1 'polypeptide(L)'
;IRVMLVLNMQGTSPIVAGRNTSGDSFIKMTGAKNVVTSFEGWKPVNSEAIISYNPDYILITERGMGSFADIESLSKEPSLKFTAAAKNKNILSEDGMAMLGFGVRTLGTALKFSRIFSEE
;
A
#
# COMPACT_ATOMS: atom_id res chain seq x y z
N ILE A 1 -1.36 11.93 6.15
CA ILE A 1 -1.02 11.11 4.98
C ILE A 1 -1.93 9.89 4.92
N ARG A 2 -2.51 9.66 3.78
CA ARG A 2 -3.44 8.56 3.54
C ARG A 2 -2.74 7.48 2.74
N VAL A 3 -2.79 6.25 3.23
CA VAL A 3 -2.00 5.14 2.67
C VAL A 3 -2.90 3.95 2.36
N MET A 4 -2.62 3.27 1.25
CA MET A 4 -3.22 1.98 0.93
C MET A 4 -2.09 0.95 0.83
N LEU A 5 -2.24 -0.19 1.48
CA LEU A 5 -1.25 -1.25 1.44
C LEU A 5 -1.77 -2.42 0.60
N VAL A 6 -1.02 -2.78 -0.43
CA VAL A 6 -1.36 -3.85 -1.37
C VAL A 6 -0.52 -5.08 -1.06
N LEU A 7 -1.17 -6.21 -0.83
CA LEU A 7 -0.48 -7.49 -0.63
C LEU A 7 0.03 -8.04 -1.95
N ASN A 8 -0.83 -8.09 -2.95
CA ASN A 8 -0.46 -8.52 -4.31
C ASN A 8 -1.51 -8.04 -5.30
N MET A 9 -1.17 -8.19 -6.58
CA MET A 9 -2.10 -7.92 -7.69
C MET A 9 -2.71 -9.24 -8.13
N GLN A 10 -4.01 -9.39 -7.97
CA GLN A 10 -4.75 -10.55 -8.45
C GLN A 10 -5.39 -10.18 -9.79
N GLY A 11 -4.74 -10.52 -10.89
CA GLY A 11 -5.13 -10.01 -12.19
C GLY A 11 -5.01 -8.49 -12.23
N THR A 12 -6.11 -7.79 -12.48
CA THR A 12 -6.14 -6.33 -12.47
C THR A 12 -6.65 -5.74 -11.16
N SER A 13 -6.98 -6.60 -10.19
CA SER A 13 -7.53 -6.17 -8.91
C SER A 13 -6.50 -6.35 -7.79
N PRO A 14 -6.05 -5.27 -7.15
CA PRO A 14 -5.14 -5.42 -6.02
C PRO A 14 -5.89 -5.94 -4.80
N ILE A 15 -5.21 -6.82 -4.04
CA ILE A 15 -5.70 -7.26 -2.73
C ILE A 15 -5.10 -6.31 -1.70
N VAL A 16 -5.97 -5.64 -0.96
CA VAL A 16 -5.56 -4.56 -0.06
C VAL A 16 -5.90 -4.88 1.39
N ALA A 17 -5.18 -4.21 2.30
CA ALA A 17 -5.38 -4.36 3.74
C ALA A 17 -6.55 -3.50 4.20
N GLY A 18 -7.64 -4.14 4.60
CA GLY A 18 -8.75 -3.49 5.28
C GLY A 18 -8.47 -3.35 6.77
N ARG A 19 -9.54 -3.10 7.54
CA ARG A 19 -9.43 -2.96 9.00
C ARG A 19 -8.99 -4.27 9.65
N ASN A 20 -8.30 -4.16 10.78
CA ASN A 20 -7.91 -5.31 11.60
C ASN A 20 -7.00 -6.32 10.89
N THR A 21 -6.17 -5.87 9.96
CA THR A 21 -5.13 -6.67 9.32
C THR A 21 -3.76 -6.26 9.85
N SER A 22 -2.76 -7.11 9.58
CA SER A 22 -1.37 -6.73 9.87
C SER A 22 -0.94 -5.49 9.07
N GLY A 23 -1.47 -5.34 7.84
CA GLY A 23 -1.21 -4.16 7.03
C GLY A 23 -1.80 -2.89 7.64
N ASP A 24 -3.02 -2.98 8.16
CA ASP A 24 -3.66 -1.87 8.87
C ASP A 24 -2.82 -1.44 10.07
N SER A 25 -2.36 -2.40 10.86
CA SER A 25 -1.51 -2.12 12.01
C SER A 25 -0.18 -1.49 11.60
N PHE A 26 0.43 -1.99 10.53
CA PHE A 26 1.67 -1.42 10.03
C PHE A 26 1.49 0.04 9.61
N ILE A 27 0.44 0.35 8.87
CA ILE A 27 0.16 1.73 8.45
C ILE A 27 0.03 2.64 9.68
N LYS A 28 -0.69 2.19 10.70
CA LYS A 28 -0.84 2.97 11.94
C LYS A 28 0.49 3.19 12.65
N MET A 29 1.40 2.21 12.61
CA MET A 29 2.74 2.36 13.18
C MET A 29 3.55 3.45 12.49
N THR A 30 3.29 3.72 11.21
CA THR A 30 3.97 4.79 10.49
C THR A 30 3.43 6.18 10.81
N GLY A 31 2.32 6.27 11.53
CA GLY A 31 1.62 7.52 11.80
C GLY A 31 0.66 7.93 10.71
N ALA A 32 0.54 7.14 9.65
CA ALA A 32 -0.38 7.43 8.55
C ALA A 32 -1.76 6.84 8.82
N LYS A 33 -2.70 7.16 7.95
CA LYS A 33 -4.08 6.68 8.00
C LYS A 33 -4.32 5.67 6.90
N ASN A 34 -4.89 4.52 7.24
CA ASN A 34 -5.32 3.54 6.26
C ASN A 34 -6.60 4.04 5.59
N VAL A 35 -6.58 4.21 4.26
CA VAL A 35 -7.76 4.69 3.54
C VAL A 35 -8.83 3.62 3.40
N VAL A 36 -8.47 2.34 3.55
CA VAL A 36 -9.39 1.22 3.35
C VAL A 36 -10.11 0.93 4.66
N THR A 37 -11.24 1.60 4.86
CA THR A 37 -12.01 1.50 6.11
C THR A 37 -13.37 0.85 5.93
N SER A 38 -13.74 0.47 4.69
CA SER A 38 -15.07 -0.04 4.38
C SER A 38 -15.25 -1.52 4.67
N PHE A 39 -14.16 -2.25 4.96
CA PHE A 39 -14.26 -3.69 5.27
C PHE A 39 -13.11 -4.12 6.18
N GLU A 40 -13.25 -5.31 6.76
CA GLU A 40 -12.20 -5.96 7.54
C GLU A 40 -11.52 -7.03 6.68
N GLY A 41 -10.25 -7.29 6.98
CA GLY A 41 -9.49 -8.36 6.31
C GLY A 41 -8.92 -7.92 4.99
N TRP A 42 -8.32 -8.88 4.29
CA TRP A 42 -7.68 -8.67 3.00
C TRP A 42 -8.69 -9.00 1.90
N LYS A 43 -8.96 -8.05 1.02
CA LYS A 43 -9.91 -8.27 -0.08
C LYS A 43 -9.45 -7.60 -1.36
N PRO A 44 -9.79 -8.18 -2.52
CA PRO A 44 -9.56 -7.49 -3.79
C PRO A 44 -10.52 -6.30 -3.91
N VAL A 45 -10.04 -5.23 -4.52
CA VAL A 45 -10.85 -4.05 -4.79
C VAL A 45 -10.76 -3.68 -6.27
N ASN A 46 -11.82 -3.09 -6.80
CA ASN A 46 -11.84 -2.66 -8.21
C ASN A 46 -11.28 -1.25 -8.35
N SER A 47 -11.06 -0.83 -9.60
CA SER A 47 -10.47 0.47 -9.87
C SER A 47 -11.33 1.63 -9.39
N GLU A 48 -12.65 1.49 -9.42
CA GLU A 48 -13.55 2.54 -8.93
C GLU A 48 -13.38 2.77 -7.44
N ALA A 49 -13.27 1.69 -6.65
CA ALA A 49 -13.03 1.80 -5.23
C ALA A 49 -11.68 2.45 -4.94
N ILE A 50 -10.65 2.08 -5.68
CA ILE A 50 -9.30 2.64 -5.51
C ILE A 50 -9.30 4.14 -5.81
N ILE A 51 -9.96 4.55 -6.88
CA ILE A 51 -10.08 5.97 -7.23
C ILE A 51 -10.81 6.72 -6.12
N SER A 52 -11.86 6.13 -5.58
CA SER A 52 -12.61 6.71 -4.48
C SER A 52 -11.76 6.86 -3.21
N TYR A 53 -10.97 5.85 -2.88
CA TYR A 53 -10.05 5.94 -1.73
C TYR A 53 -8.98 7.00 -1.95
N ASN A 54 -8.48 7.12 -3.16
CA ASN A 54 -7.48 8.10 -3.59
C ASN A 54 -6.33 8.25 -2.58
N PRO A 55 -5.53 7.20 -2.35
CA PRO A 55 -4.44 7.28 -1.39
C PRO A 55 -3.34 8.22 -1.84
N ASP A 56 -2.65 8.85 -0.88
CA ASP A 56 -1.47 9.67 -1.14
C ASP A 56 -0.25 8.79 -1.43
N TYR A 57 -0.18 7.63 -0.79
CA TYR A 57 0.88 6.63 -0.96
C TYR A 57 0.27 5.25 -1.10
N ILE A 58 0.89 4.43 -1.94
CA ILE A 58 0.56 3.02 -2.06
C ILE A 58 1.82 2.24 -1.67
N LEU A 59 1.69 1.36 -0.69
CA LEU A 59 2.74 0.43 -0.30
C LEU A 59 2.40 -0.93 -0.86
N ILE A 60 3.36 -1.61 -1.47
CA ILE A 60 3.15 -2.95 -2.01
C ILE A 60 4.32 -3.85 -1.57
N THR A 61 4.01 -5.12 -1.26
CA THR A 61 5.08 -6.08 -0.96
C THR A 61 5.87 -6.37 -2.23
N GLU A 62 7.16 -6.62 -2.09
CA GLU A 62 8.01 -6.93 -3.25
C GLU A 62 7.50 -8.15 -4.02
N ARG A 63 7.05 -9.19 -3.32
CA ARG A 63 6.44 -10.36 -3.94
C ARG A 63 5.12 -10.02 -4.62
N GLY A 64 4.39 -9.09 -4.05
CA GLY A 64 3.08 -8.67 -4.55
C GLY A 64 3.14 -7.96 -5.88
N MET A 65 4.31 -7.47 -6.28
CA MET A 65 4.48 -6.85 -7.59
C MET A 65 4.33 -7.85 -8.74
N GLY A 66 4.57 -9.15 -8.46
CA GLY A 66 4.30 -10.19 -9.43
C GLY A 66 5.07 -10.03 -10.74
N SER A 67 4.35 -9.96 -11.84
CA SER A 67 4.94 -9.81 -13.18
C SER A 67 5.36 -8.38 -13.51
N PHE A 68 5.06 -7.40 -12.67
CA PHE A 68 5.47 -6.02 -12.89
C PHE A 68 6.97 -5.90 -12.64
N ALA A 69 7.70 -5.38 -13.62
CA ALA A 69 9.16 -5.30 -13.55
C ALA A 69 9.62 -4.26 -12.54
N ASP A 70 8.86 -3.18 -12.38
CA ASP A 70 9.22 -2.07 -11.51
C ASP A 70 7.98 -1.25 -11.10
N ILE A 71 8.21 -0.27 -10.24
CA ILE A 71 7.17 0.62 -9.75
C ILE A 71 6.56 1.43 -10.87
N GLU A 72 7.36 1.84 -11.85
CA GLU A 72 6.84 2.64 -12.97
C GLU A 72 5.82 1.86 -13.77
N SER A 73 6.10 0.59 -14.08
CA SER A 73 5.14 -0.28 -14.77
C SER A 73 3.86 -0.44 -13.97
N LEU A 74 3.98 -0.63 -12.67
CA LEU A 74 2.83 -0.78 -11.77
C LEU A 74 1.99 0.51 -11.73
N SER A 75 2.62 1.66 -11.73
CA SER A 75 1.90 2.94 -11.68
C SER A 75 1.06 3.22 -12.93
N LYS A 76 1.35 2.53 -14.02
CA LYS A 76 0.58 2.65 -15.27
C LYS A 76 -0.61 1.69 -15.32
N GLU A 77 -0.72 0.79 -14.35
CA GLU A 77 -1.84 -0.16 -14.30
C GLU A 77 -3.16 0.60 -14.20
N PRO A 78 -4.16 0.31 -15.06
CA PRO A 78 -5.43 1.05 -15.05
C PRO A 78 -6.11 1.14 -13.69
N SER A 79 -5.93 0.12 -12.83
CA SER A 79 -6.52 0.13 -11.50
C SER A 79 -5.89 1.16 -10.57
N LEU A 80 -4.65 1.59 -10.85
CA LEU A 80 -3.88 2.46 -9.95
C LEU A 80 -3.57 3.83 -10.52
N LYS A 81 -3.50 3.96 -11.85
CA LYS A 81 -2.92 5.15 -12.50
C LYS A 81 -3.64 6.47 -12.22
N PHE A 82 -4.89 6.41 -11.80
CA PHE A 82 -5.67 7.62 -11.53
C PHE A 82 -5.59 8.09 -10.08
N THR A 83 -4.83 7.40 -9.23
CA THR A 83 -4.67 7.81 -7.84
C THR A 83 -3.62 8.93 -7.71
N ALA A 84 -3.74 9.73 -6.65
CA ALA A 84 -2.72 10.73 -6.33
C ALA A 84 -1.35 10.07 -6.14
N ALA A 85 -1.31 8.88 -5.52
CA ALA A 85 -0.08 8.14 -5.31
C ALA A 85 0.63 7.84 -6.63
N ALA A 86 -0.09 7.35 -7.64
CA ALA A 86 0.51 7.04 -8.94
C ALA A 86 0.96 8.30 -9.67
N LYS A 87 0.14 9.35 -9.65
CA LYS A 87 0.45 10.62 -10.32
C LYS A 87 1.70 11.29 -9.73
N ASN A 88 1.90 11.17 -8.43
CA ASN A 88 3.01 11.81 -7.73
C ASN A 88 4.19 10.88 -7.52
N LYS A 89 4.18 9.69 -8.14
CA LYS A 89 5.23 8.67 -8.03
C LYS A 89 5.45 8.21 -6.59
N ASN A 90 4.37 8.09 -5.83
CA ASN A 90 4.38 7.69 -4.42
C ASN A 90 3.93 6.24 -4.22
N ILE A 91 4.30 5.36 -5.14
CA ILE A 91 4.12 3.92 -4.97
C ILE A 91 5.46 3.34 -4.56
N LEU A 92 5.49 2.71 -3.38
CA LEU A 92 6.74 2.21 -2.79
C LEU A 92 6.62 0.72 -2.52
N SER A 93 7.68 -0.03 -2.83
CA SER A 93 7.71 -1.46 -2.52
C SER A 93 8.63 -1.71 -1.32
N GLU A 94 8.31 -2.75 -0.55
CA GLU A 94 9.12 -3.17 0.58
C GLU A 94 8.95 -4.67 0.80
N ASP A 95 9.90 -5.28 1.50
CA ASP A 95 9.82 -6.68 1.88
C ASP A 95 8.57 -6.89 2.74
N GLY A 96 7.73 -7.86 2.36
CA GLY A 96 6.52 -8.19 3.09
C GLY A 96 6.78 -8.57 4.54
N MET A 97 7.88 -9.28 4.82
CA MET A 97 8.24 -9.63 6.20
C MET A 97 8.60 -8.38 7.01
N ALA A 98 9.22 -7.39 6.38
CA ALA A 98 9.55 -6.14 7.07
C ALA A 98 8.31 -5.34 7.42
N MET A 99 7.26 -5.42 6.60
CA MET A 99 6.01 -4.69 6.88
C MET A 99 5.03 -5.50 7.74
N LEU A 100 4.92 -6.80 7.50
CA LEU A 100 3.82 -7.61 8.00
C LEU A 100 4.23 -8.67 9.01
N GLY A 101 5.53 -8.88 9.20
CA GLY A 101 6.03 -9.92 10.09
C GLY A 101 6.08 -9.53 11.58
N PHE A 102 5.96 -8.25 11.88
CA PHE A 102 5.94 -7.71 13.25
C PHE A 102 7.12 -8.13 14.10
N GLY A 103 8.32 -8.21 13.50
CA GLY A 103 9.58 -8.38 14.21
C GLY A 103 10.30 -7.05 14.39
N VAL A 104 11.57 -7.11 14.79
CA VAL A 104 12.41 -5.92 14.98
C VAL A 104 12.53 -5.13 13.68
N ARG A 105 12.64 -5.81 12.55
CA ARG A 105 12.70 -5.17 11.24
C ARG A 105 11.45 -4.34 10.93
N THR A 106 10.29 -4.81 11.38
CA THR A 106 9.02 -4.10 11.13
C THR A 106 9.04 -2.74 11.79
N LEU A 107 9.54 -2.63 13.01
CA LEU A 107 9.66 -1.35 13.71
C LEU A 107 10.56 -0.37 12.95
N GLY A 108 11.73 -0.83 12.52
CA GLY A 108 12.65 0.00 11.74
C GLY A 108 12.07 0.44 10.40
N THR A 109 11.34 -0.46 9.73
CA THR A 109 10.67 -0.16 8.47
C THR A 109 9.56 0.86 8.66
N ALA A 110 8.78 0.74 9.74
CA ALA A 110 7.74 1.70 10.07
C ALA A 110 8.32 3.08 10.32
N LEU A 111 9.46 3.17 11.01
CA LEU A 111 10.15 4.44 11.24
C LEU A 111 10.65 5.05 9.93
N LYS A 112 11.16 4.22 9.03
CA LYS A 112 11.58 4.69 7.70
C LYS A 112 10.42 5.35 6.96
N PHE A 113 9.28 4.69 6.88
CA PHE A 113 8.11 5.25 6.19
C PHE A 113 7.54 6.46 6.93
N SER A 114 7.57 6.44 8.26
CA SER A 114 7.15 7.61 9.05
C SER A 114 7.93 8.85 8.65
N ARG A 115 9.24 8.72 8.45
CA ARG A 115 10.08 9.83 7.99
C ARG A 115 9.73 10.25 6.58
N ILE A 116 9.53 9.31 5.66
CA ILE A 116 9.14 9.61 4.29
C ILE A 116 7.82 10.40 4.28
N PHE A 117 6.85 9.96 5.04
CA PHE A 117 5.53 10.61 5.08
C PHE A 117 5.60 12.00 5.73
N SER A 118 6.47 12.19 6.72
CA SER A 118 6.58 13.48 7.40
C SER A 118 7.31 14.55 6.57
N GLU A 119 8.05 14.14 5.54
CA GLU A 119 8.75 15.08 4.66
C GLU A 119 7.85 15.64 3.56
N GLU A 120 6.61 15.18 3.49
CA GLU A 120 5.63 15.72 2.54
C GLU A 120 5.08 17.11 3.02
#